data_2906a7ec348c6d4082d098ed5c2136d3
#
_entry.id   2906a7ec348c6d4082d098ed5c2136d3
#
_cell.length_a   1.000
_cell.length_b   1.000
_cell.length_c   1.000
_cell.angle_alpha   90.00
_cell.angle_beta   90.00
_cell.angle_gamma   90.00
#
_symmetry.space_group_name_H-M   'P 1'
#
loop_
_entity.id
_entity.type
_entity.pdbx_description
1 polymer ?
#
loop_
_entity_poly.entity_id
_entity_poly.type
_entity_poly.pdbx_seq_one_letter_code
_entity_poly.pdbx_strand_id
1 'polypeptide(L)'
;MMTAILDDRDDMRLVGARVYSDDKDGTDLGELLGRDPIGVAATTDVDAILGLDADCVLYTPRTAHVDDVCTLLASGKNVATTAFMFHPRRMDPADRDRVLAACEKGRSSVHGSGINPGNLSGVLPLALSGMSRTIDKITLQERADWSVYESTGI
;
A
#
# COMPACT_ATOMS: atom_id res chain seq x y z
N MET A 1 -4.67 -9.40 2.31
CA MET A 1 -4.51 -8.66 1.03
C MET A 1 -4.20 -9.59 -0.14
N MET A 2 -3.12 -10.38 -0.11
CA MET A 2 -2.83 -11.35 -1.19
C MET A 2 -3.99 -12.33 -1.43
N THR A 3 -4.60 -12.86 -0.38
CA THR A 3 -5.79 -13.73 -0.48
C THR A 3 -6.91 -13.06 -1.28
N ALA A 4 -7.23 -11.79 -0.97
CA ALA A 4 -8.27 -11.07 -1.71
C ALA A 4 -7.93 -10.86 -3.20
N ILE A 5 -6.66 -10.68 -3.55
CA ILE A 5 -6.24 -10.61 -4.96
C ILE A 5 -6.48 -11.96 -5.64
N LEU A 6 -6.11 -13.05 -4.98
CA LEU A 6 -6.19 -14.39 -5.56
C LEU A 6 -7.62 -14.92 -5.66
N ASP A 7 -8.50 -14.53 -4.73
CA ASP A 7 -9.83 -15.13 -4.60
C ASP A 7 -10.96 -14.22 -5.15
N ASP A 8 -10.78 -12.89 -5.11
CA ASP A 8 -11.87 -11.93 -5.34
C ASP A 8 -11.62 -10.97 -6.50
N ARG A 9 -10.44 -11.04 -7.16
CA ARG A 9 -10.05 -10.04 -8.15
C ARG A 9 -9.56 -10.66 -9.46
N ASP A 10 -10.52 -10.88 -10.39
CA ASP A 10 -10.24 -11.39 -11.73
C ASP A 10 -9.46 -10.40 -12.62
N ASP A 11 -9.45 -9.12 -12.23
CA ASP A 11 -8.74 -8.03 -12.91
C ASP A 11 -7.31 -7.84 -12.41
N MET A 12 -6.84 -8.66 -11.44
CA MET A 12 -5.49 -8.58 -10.87
C MET A 12 -4.77 -9.92 -10.98
N ARG A 13 -3.46 -9.84 -11.16
CA ARG A 13 -2.56 -10.99 -11.12
C ARG A 13 -1.41 -10.73 -10.16
N LEU A 14 -1.24 -11.61 -9.19
CA LEU A 14 -0.09 -11.57 -8.29
C LEU A 14 1.14 -12.11 -9.04
N VAL A 15 2.18 -11.29 -9.20
CA VAL A 15 3.40 -11.63 -9.95
C VAL A 15 4.64 -11.75 -9.07
N GLY A 16 4.55 -11.37 -7.81
CA GLY A 16 5.62 -11.50 -6.83
C GLY A 16 5.25 -10.89 -5.49
N ALA A 17 6.02 -11.20 -4.47
CA ALA A 17 5.94 -10.53 -3.17
C ALA A 17 7.32 -10.45 -2.52
N ARG A 18 7.62 -9.28 -1.94
CA ARG A 18 8.77 -9.09 -1.07
C ARG A 18 8.43 -9.58 0.33
N VAL A 19 9.33 -10.36 0.89
CA VAL A 19 9.33 -10.75 2.30
C VAL A 19 10.56 -10.16 2.98
N TYR A 20 10.52 -10.04 4.32
CA TYR A 20 11.59 -9.43 5.10
C TYR A 20 12.32 -10.44 6.00
N SER A 21 11.95 -11.69 5.91
CA SER A 21 12.41 -12.78 6.78
C SER A 21 12.95 -13.88 5.89
N ASP A 22 14.20 -14.29 6.14
CA ASP A 22 14.94 -15.25 5.31
C ASP A 22 14.26 -16.63 5.25
N ASP A 23 13.52 -17.01 6.31
CA ASP A 23 12.77 -18.25 6.36
C ASP A 23 11.62 -18.32 5.34
N LYS A 24 11.24 -17.19 4.77
CA LYS A 24 10.19 -17.09 3.74
C LYS A 24 10.74 -16.90 2.33
N ASP A 25 12.05 -16.64 2.23
CA ASP A 25 12.67 -16.42 0.93
C ASP A 25 12.62 -17.71 0.10
N GLY A 26 12.25 -17.60 -1.17
CA GLY A 26 12.07 -18.73 -2.08
C GLY A 26 10.81 -19.56 -1.86
N THR A 27 10.04 -19.32 -0.79
CA THR A 27 8.81 -20.09 -0.53
C THR A 27 7.68 -19.62 -1.48
N ASP A 28 6.91 -20.58 -2.00
CA ASP A 28 5.74 -20.26 -2.83
C ASP A 28 4.69 -19.47 -2.02
N LEU A 29 4.11 -18.44 -2.64
CA LEU A 29 3.13 -17.59 -1.95
C LEU A 29 1.84 -18.34 -1.60
N GLY A 30 1.46 -19.37 -2.35
CA GLY A 30 0.35 -20.26 -1.99
C GLY A 30 0.64 -20.97 -0.68
N GLU A 31 1.82 -21.56 -0.53
CA GLU A 31 2.23 -22.22 0.71
C GLU A 31 2.26 -21.27 1.91
N LEU A 32 2.78 -20.04 1.73
CA LEU A 32 2.76 -19.01 2.77
C LEU A 32 1.34 -18.61 3.20
N LEU A 33 0.36 -18.81 2.33
CA LEU A 33 -1.06 -18.53 2.60
C LEU A 33 -1.84 -19.78 3.05
N GLY A 34 -1.17 -20.93 3.21
CA GLY A 34 -1.79 -22.20 3.62
C GLY A 34 -2.68 -22.83 2.54
N ARG A 35 -2.34 -22.65 1.27
CA ARG A 35 -3.04 -23.20 0.10
C ARG A 35 -2.07 -23.91 -0.85
N ASP A 36 -2.58 -24.50 -1.91
CA ASP A 36 -1.75 -25.13 -2.94
C ASP A 36 -0.80 -24.11 -3.58
N PRO A 37 0.41 -24.54 -4.01
CA PRO A 37 1.35 -23.66 -4.69
C PRO A 37 0.74 -22.96 -5.91
N ILE A 38 1.05 -21.68 -6.07
CA ILE A 38 0.57 -20.84 -7.17
C ILE A 38 1.65 -20.54 -8.22
N GLY A 39 2.88 -21.03 -8.00
CA GLY A 39 4.01 -20.84 -8.92
C GLY A 39 4.67 -19.47 -8.79
N VAL A 40 4.44 -18.73 -7.71
CA VAL A 40 5.05 -17.42 -7.44
C VAL A 40 5.81 -17.49 -6.14
N ALA A 41 7.14 -17.40 -6.20
CA ALA A 41 7.99 -17.42 -5.02
C ALA A 41 8.07 -16.03 -4.36
N ALA A 42 8.08 -16.02 -3.03
CA ALA A 42 8.44 -14.84 -2.25
C ALA A 42 9.94 -14.57 -2.36
N THR A 43 10.36 -13.31 -2.23
CA THR A 43 11.79 -13.00 -2.21
C THR A 43 12.13 -11.88 -1.24
N THR A 44 13.32 -11.96 -0.65
CA THR A 44 13.96 -10.86 0.09
C THR A 44 14.73 -9.91 -0.83
N ASP A 45 15.02 -10.33 -2.06
CA ASP A 45 15.78 -9.58 -3.05
C ASP A 45 14.94 -8.42 -3.63
N VAL A 46 15.39 -7.20 -3.35
CA VAL A 46 14.74 -5.97 -3.84
C VAL A 46 14.91 -5.84 -5.36
N ASP A 47 16.06 -6.19 -5.90
CA ASP A 47 16.34 -6.05 -7.32
C ASP A 47 15.47 -7.02 -8.14
N ALA A 48 15.23 -8.20 -7.63
CA ALA A 48 14.28 -9.13 -8.22
C ALA A 48 12.86 -8.54 -8.29
N ILE A 49 12.40 -7.88 -7.21
CA ILE A 49 11.09 -7.18 -7.21
C ILE A 49 11.06 -6.01 -8.20
N LEU A 50 12.14 -5.23 -8.26
CA LEU A 50 12.22 -4.10 -9.20
C LEU A 50 12.23 -4.56 -10.66
N GLY A 51 12.79 -5.74 -10.95
CA GLY A 51 12.83 -6.36 -12.28
C GLY A 51 11.52 -6.99 -12.75
N LEU A 52 10.53 -7.18 -11.87
CA LEU A 52 9.24 -7.77 -12.24
C LEU A 52 8.48 -6.87 -13.22
N ASP A 53 7.82 -7.48 -14.20
CA ASP A 53 6.81 -6.82 -15.05
C ASP A 53 5.49 -6.70 -14.26
N ALA A 54 5.40 -5.60 -13.51
CA ALA A 54 4.28 -5.31 -12.62
C ALA A 54 3.85 -3.85 -12.77
N ASP A 55 2.56 -3.63 -12.94
CA ASP A 55 1.97 -2.28 -13.07
C ASP A 55 1.92 -1.53 -11.75
N CYS A 56 1.77 -2.26 -10.64
CA CYS A 56 1.54 -1.67 -9.33
C CYS A 56 2.11 -2.54 -8.22
N VAL A 57 2.62 -1.88 -7.19
CA VAL A 57 3.05 -2.51 -5.93
C VAL A 57 2.09 -2.10 -4.82
N LEU A 58 1.53 -3.09 -4.13
CA LEU A 58 0.83 -2.87 -2.86
C LEU A 58 1.87 -2.82 -1.74
N TYR A 59 2.26 -1.62 -1.37
CA TYR A 59 3.28 -1.38 -0.35
C TYR A 59 2.64 -1.27 1.03
N THR A 60 2.69 -2.35 1.78
CA THR A 60 2.04 -2.46 3.10
C THR A 60 2.96 -3.05 4.17
N PRO A 61 4.17 -2.53 4.33
CA PRO A 61 5.08 -2.99 5.37
C PRO A 61 4.57 -2.58 6.76
N ARG A 62 5.10 -3.20 7.78
CA ARG A 62 4.84 -2.81 9.18
C ARG A 62 5.35 -1.40 9.49
N THR A 63 6.51 -1.04 8.92
CA THR A 63 7.08 0.30 8.98
C THR A 63 7.39 0.77 7.56
N ALA A 64 6.87 1.91 7.18
CA ALA A 64 7.08 2.47 5.86
C ALA A 64 8.36 3.33 5.82
N HIS A 65 9.10 3.22 4.73
CA HIS A 65 10.29 4.01 4.48
C HIS A 65 10.17 4.78 3.15
N VAL A 66 10.51 6.07 3.17
CA VAL A 66 10.47 6.94 1.98
C VAL A 66 11.38 6.40 0.88
N ASP A 67 12.55 5.87 1.25
CA ASP A 67 13.53 5.32 0.30
C ASP A 67 12.98 4.14 -0.49
N ASP A 68 12.27 3.22 0.18
CA ASP A 68 11.62 2.09 -0.49
C ASP A 68 10.59 2.59 -1.53
N VAL A 69 9.75 3.55 -1.11
CA VAL A 69 8.71 4.11 -1.99
C VAL A 69 9.33 4.83 -3.19
N CYS A 70 10.36 5.64 -2.97
CA CYS A 70 11.07 6.32 -4.04
C CYS A 70 11.72 5.33 -5.02
N THR A 71 12.31 4.24 -4.52
CA THR A 71 12.93 3.20 -5.33
C THR A 71 11.90 2.50 -6.21
N LEU A 72 10.77 2.10 -5.65
CA LEU A 72 9.66 1.48 -6.39
C LEU A 72 9.10 2.41 -7.46
N LEU A 73 8.82 3.66 -7.12
CA LEU A 73 8.32 4.65 -8.07
C LEU A 73 9.31 4.91 -9.20
N ALA A 74 10.59 5.10 -8.88
CA ALA A 74 11.64 5.35 -9.87
C ALA A 74 11.87 4.18 -10.83
N SER A 75 11.47 2.95 -10.45
CA SER A 75 11.50 1.76 -11.31
C SER A 75 10.36 1.70 -12.33
N GLY A 76 9.42 2.65 -12.30
CA GLY A 76 8.27 2.71 -13.19
C GLY A 76 7.00 2.06 -12.66
N LYS A 77 7.02 1.53 -11.44
CA LYS A 77 5.85 0.87 -10.82
C LYS A 77 5.00 1.88 -10.04
N ASN A 78 3.70 1.84 -10.23
CA ASN A 78 2.79 2.57 -9.36
C ASN A 78 2.82 1.97 -7.96
N VAL A 79 2.52 2.77 -6.96
CA VAL A 79 2.49 2.32 -5.57
C VAL A 79 1.13 2.64 -4.95
N ALA A 80 0.44 1.63 -4.46
CA ALA A 80 -0.72 1.79 -3.58
C ALA A 80 -0.32 1.37 -2.16
N THR A 81 -0.64 2.17 -1.16
CA THR A 81 -0.18 1.92 0.20
C THR A 81 -1.22 2.28 1.25
N THR A 82 -1.23 1.53 2.34
CA THR A 82 -1.97 1.86 3.57
C THR A 82 -1.04 2.30 4.69
N ALA A 83 0.28 2.28 4.45
CA ALA A 83 1.31 2.55 5.45
C ALA A 83 2.08 3.86 5.21
N PHE A 84 1.78 4.57 4.12
CA PHE A 84 2.55 5.74 3.72
C PHE A 84 1.66 6.78 3.03
N MET A 85 1.90 8.03 3.36
CA MET A 85 1.36 9.22 2.68
C MET A 85 -0.18 9.25 2.51
N PHE A 86 -0.90 9.46 3.59
CA PHE A 86 -2.34 9.74 3.51
C PHE A 86 -2.66 11.16 3.00
N HIS A 87 -1.73 12.10 3.22
CA HIS A 87 -1.96 13.48 2.87
C HIS A 87 -0.65 14.18 2.45
N PRO A 88 -0.40 14.36 1.14
CA PRO A 88 0.86 14.92 0.62
C PRO A 88 1.26 16.27 1.23
N ARG A 89 0.27 17.12 1.55
CA ARG A 89 0.52 18.44 2.15
C ARG A 89 1.01 18.38 3.59
N ARG A 90 0.91 17.21 4.26
CA ARG A 90 1.37 17.00 5.62
C ARG A 90 2.69 16.25 5.73
N MET A 91 3.22 15.80 4.61
CA MET A 91 4.57 15.24 4.55
C MET A 91 5.61 16.30 4.84
N ASP A 92 6.77 15.86 5.33
CA ASP A 92 7.96 16.70 5.30
C ASP A 92 8.22 17.17 3.86
N PRO A 93 8.48 18.47 3.64
CA PRO A 93 8.67 19.01 2.29
C PRO A 93 9.79 18.31 1.50
N ALA A 94 10.91 17.96 2.16
CA ALA A 94 12.02 17.29 1.49
C ALA A 94 11.65 15.88 1.05
N ASP A 95 10.93 15.12 1.88
CA ASP A 95 10.45 13.78 1.53
C ASP A 95 9.41 13.82 0.43
N ARG A 96 8.50 14.79 0.48
CA ARG A 96 7.52 15.00 -0.59
C ARG A 96 8.21 15.27 -1.93
N ASP A 97 9.20 16.15 -1.95
CA ASP A 97 9.92 16.53 -3.18
C ASP A 97 10.71 15.33 -3.74
N ARG A 98 11.27 14.48 -2.88
CA ARG A 98 11.90 13.21 -3.27
C ARG A 98 10.92 12.24 -3.93
N VAL A 99 9.74 12.09 -3.33
CA VAL A 99 8.67 11.23 -3.89
C VAL A 99 8.19 11.76 -5.23
N LEU A 100 7.98 13.06 -5.37
CA LEU A 100 7.60 13.68 -6.64
C LEU A 100 8.65 13.43 -7.72
N ALA A 101 9.93 13.65 -7.41
CA ALA A 101 11.03 13.38 -8.34
C ALA A 101 11.10 11.90 -8.75
N ALA A 102 10.83 10.98 -7.84
CA ALA A 102 10.77 9.55 -8.14
C ALA A 102 9.59 9.21 -9.06
N CYS A 103 8.41 9.79 -8.83
CA CYS A 103 7.25 9.65 -9.71
C CYS A 103 7.55 10.15 -11.13
N GLU A 104 8.17 11.32 -11.25
CA GLU A 104 8.56 11.90 -12.55
C GLU A 104 9.55 10.99 -13.28
N LYS A 105 10.60 10.54 -12.58
CA LYS A 105 11.63 9.65 -13.14
C LYS A 105 11.04 8.35 -13.67
N GLY A 106 10.17 7.70 -12.89
CA GLY A 106 9.55 6.43 -13.27
C GLY A 106 8.30 6.57 -14.11
N ARG A 107 7.76 7.78 -14.30
CA ARG A 107 6.43 8.04 -14.89
C ARG A 107 5.34 7.22 -14.18
N SER A 108 5.43 7.20 -12.87
CA SER A 108 4.60 6.43 -11.96
C SER A 108 3.85 7.33 -10.98
N SER A 109 2.96 6.76 -10.21
CA SER A 109 2.18 7.47 -9.20
C SER A 109 2.10 6.70 -7.91
N VAL A 110 1.89 7.41 -6.80
CA VAL A 110 1.64 6.83 -5.49
C VAL A 110 0.27 7.26 -4.97
N HIS A 111 -0.46 6.31 -4.41
CA HIS A 111 -1.76 6.54 -3.78
C HIS A 111 -1.77 5.99 -2.35
N GLY A 112 -1.91 6.89 -1.39
CA GLY A 112 -2.14 6.54 0.01
C GLY A 112 -3.62 6.31 0.27
N SER A 113 -3.94 5.18 0.88
CA SER A 113 -5.31 4.77 1.20
C SER A 113 -5.34 4.07 2.56
N GLY A 114 -6.50 3.60 2.97
CA GLY A 114 -6.72 2.86 4.20
C GLY A 114 -8.15 2.97 4.67
N ILE A 115 -8.44 2.40 5.84
CA ILE A 115 -9.76 2.54 6.47
C ILE A 115 -9.87 3.94 7.08
N ASN A 116 -8.93 4.29 7.96
CA ASN A 116 -8.83 5.62 8.58
C ASN A 116 -7.37 5.92 8.97
N PRO A 117 -6.74 6.94 8.40
CA PRO A 117 -7.26 7.84 7.36
C PRO A 117 -7.42 7.13 6.01
N GLY A 118 -8.45 7.54 5.27
CA GLY A 118 -8.73 7.01 3.93
C GLY A 118 -10.23 6.91 3.66
N ASN A 119 -10.79 5.70 3.71
CA ASN A 119 -12.18 5.48 3.35
C ASN A 119 -13.15 6.20 4.31
N LEU A 120 -13.00 6.03 5.62
CA LEU A 120 -13.89 6.62 6.63
C LEU A 120 -13.75 8.14 6.73
N SER A 121 -12.53 8.65 6.68
CA SER A 121 -12.26 10.09 6.86
C SER A 121 -12.28 10.90 5.56
N GLY A 122 -12.26 10.26 4.41
CA GLY A 122 -12.22 10.90 3.11
C GLY A 122 -13.38 10.51 2.20
N VAL A 123 -13.38 9.28 1.72
CA VAL A 123 -14.31 8.82 0.68
C VAL A 123 -15.76 8.83 1.16
N LEU A 124 -16.04 8.26 2.32
CA LEU A 124 -17.40 8.15 2.85
C LEU A 124 -18.05 9.52 3.15
N PRO A 125 -17.41 10.45 3.88
CA PRO A 125 -17.96 11.79 4.07
C PRO A 125 -18.21 12.54 2.75
N LEU A 126 -17.31 12.39 1.79
CA LEU A 126 -17.45 13.02 0.49
C LEU A 126 -18.65 12.45 -0.28
N ALA A 127 -18.81 11.12 -0.29
CA ALA A 127 -19.95 10.47 -0.94
C ALA A 127 -21.28 10.89 -0.29
N LEU A 128 -21.35 10.90 1.04
CA LEU A 128 -22.55 11.27 1.80
C LEU A 128 -22.88 12.78 1.67
N SER A 129 -21.88 13.63 1.43
CA SER A 129 -22.09 15.07 1.27
C SER A 129 -22.99 15.40 0.08
N GLY A 130 -23.01 14.56 -0.96
CA GLY A 130 -23.90 14.72 -2.11
C GLY A 130 -25.40 14.61 -1.78
N MET A 131 -25.76 14.11 -0.61
CA MET A 131 -27.14 14.01 -0.14
C MET A 131 -27.63 15.26 0.60
N SER A 132 -26.75 16.24 0.83
CA SER A 132 -27.04 17.47 1.58
C SER A 132 -26.85 18.69 0.71
N ARG A 133 -27.80 19.65 0.79
CA ARG A 133 -27.68 20.92 0.05
C ARG A 133 -26.61 21.84 0.63
N THR A 134 -26.50 21.85 1.96
CA THR A 134 -25.54 22.64 2.71
C THR A 134 -24.99 21.77 3.85
N ILE A 135 -23.71 21.94 4.14
CA ILE A 135 -23.03 21.20 5.20
C ILE A 135 -22.24 22.20 6.05
N ASP A 136 -22.67 22.41 7.28
CA ASP A 136 -22.00 23.30 8.21
C ASP A 136 -20.88 22.58 8.97
N LYS A 137 -21.05 21.27 9.19
CA LYS A 137 -20.08 20.47 9.94
C LYS A 137 -20.18 18.99 9.60
N ILE A 138 -19.02 18.36 9.47
CA ILE A 138 -18.88 16.90 9.44
C ILE A 138 -18.15 16.47 10.70
N THR A 139 -18.71 15.51 11.41
CA THR A 139 -18.05 14.87 12.55
C THR A 139 -17.87 13.40 12.27
N LEU A 140 -16.63 12.93 12.28
CA LEU A 140 -16.28 11.53 12.22
C LEU A 140 -15.88 11.06 13.60
N GLN A 141 -16.39 9.93 14.03
CA GLN A 141 -16.04 9.33 15.30
C GLN A 141 -15.72 7.84 15.08
N GLU A 142 -14.49 7.46 15.41
CA GLU A 142 -14.04 6.08 15.37
C GLU A 142 -13.78 5.60 16.82
N ARG A 143 -14.21 4.39 17.10
CA ARG A 143 -13.92 3.70 18.37
C ARG A 143 -13.31 2.35 18.04
N ALA A 144 -12.07 2.12 18.45
CA ALA A 144 -11.33 0.89 18.24
C ALA A 144 -10.68 0.44 19.54
N ASP A 145 -10.58 -0.88 19.70
CA ASP A 145 -9.74 -1.46 20.74
C ASP A 145 -8.30 -1.54 20.20
N TRP A 146 -7.45 -0.65 20.68
CA TRP A 146 -6.05 -0.57 20.25
C TRP A 146 -5.15 -1.62 20.94
N SER A 147 -5.66 -2.33 21.96
CA SER A 147 -4.88 -3.34 22.67
C SER A 147 -4.48 -4.53 21.79
N VAL A 148 -5.19 -4.76 20.69
CA VAL A 148 -4.92 -5.82 19.71
C VAL A 148 -3.97 -5.37 18.59
N TYR A 149 -3.53 -4.11 18.61
CA TYR A 149 -2.66 -3.55 17.57
C TYR A 149 -1.19 -3.77 17.93
N GLU A 150 -0.51 -4.61 17.18
CA GLU A 150 0.91 -4.93 17.41
C GLU A 150 1.88 -3.95 16.71
N SER A 151 1.40 -2.82 16.21
CA SER A 151 2.22 -1.82 15.54
C SER A 151 2.94 -0.94 16.56
N THR A 152 4.25 -0.77 16.39
CA THR A 152 5.08 0.11 17.24
C THR A 152 5.02 1.59 16.83
N GLY A 153 4.24 1.94 15.82
CA GLY A 153 4.12 3.28 15.27
C GLY A 153 2.82 4.01 15.63
N ILE A 154 2.07 3.48 16.60
CA ILE A 154 0.84 4.09 17.11
C ILE A 154 1.02 4.41 18.58
#